data_4c35f632118d68322318b1b8a665b20f
#
_entry.id   4c35f632118d68322318b1b8a665b20f
#
_cell.length_a   1.000
_cell.length_b   1.000
_cell.length_c   1.000
_cell.angle_alpha   90.00
_cell.angle_beta   90.00
_cell.angle_gamma   90.00
#
_symmetry.space_group_name_H-M   'P 1'
#
loop_
_entity.id
_entity.type
_entity.pdbx_description
1 polymer ?
#
loop_
_entity_poly.entity_id
_entity_poly.type
_entity_poly.pdbx_seq_one_letter_code
_entity_poly.pdbx_strand_id
1 'polypeptide(L)'
;GDNLQGTVIADFAIAEGKKTAYLLLSPDSTYTANLPEYFASVFEKKGGKIVGRGNFTMGQPDFSAEITNIKNLPEQPDIIMTGAYEPDFPAFIQQLRAAGVTTPVYGADALGTPTVKALGALVDGVVYTSAGHPEPGSKLEAFNEAYTKKAGHAPESTYEVNGYEIGLILDAAVAAAGSDDPKAIRDAIANLKDFEAVTGKITYAGTDRMPLRPVVLMRYEGGEPKYIETVIPAAEDVPAP
;
A
#
# COMPACT_ATOMS: atom_id res chain seq x y z
N GLY A 1 3.35 -0.23 7.58
CA GLY A 1 2.02 -0.18 8.21
C GLY A 1 1.03 0.54 7.33
N ASP A 2 -0.25 0.24 7.53
CA ASP A 2 -1.34 0.76 6.70
C ASP A 2 -1.54 2.27 6.90
N ASN A 3 -1.31 2.75 8.11
CA ASN A 3 -1.30 4.17 8.45
C ASN A 3 -0.23 4.95 7.65
N LEU A 4 0.97 4.37 7.49
CA LEU A 4 2.04 4.95 6.69
C LEU A 4 1.65 5.02 5.21
N GLN A 5 1.08 3.93 4.68
CA GLN A 5 0.63 3.84 3.29
C GLN A 5 -0.52 4.83 3.03
N GLY A 6 -1.52 4.86 3.92
CA GLY A 6 -2.64 5.80 3.83
C GLY A 6 -2.18 7.26 3.83
N THR A 7 -1.17 7.61 4.66
CA THR A 7 -0.58 8.96 4.68
C THR A 7 0.05 9.31 3.33
N VAL A 8 0.92 8.44 2.81
CA VAL A 8 1.62 8.70 1.54
C VAL A 8 0.65 8.84 0.37
N ILE A 9 -0.40 7.99 0.32
CA ILE A 9 -1.43 8.08 -0.72
C ILE A 9 -2.22 9.39 -0.60
N ALA A 10 -2.54 9.82 0.63
CA ALA A 10 -3.27 11.09 0.85
C ALA A 10 -2.43 12.30 0.44
N ASP A 11 -1.15 12.33 0.81
CA ASP A 11 -0.22 13.39 0.42
C ASP A 11 -0.07 13.48 -1.10
N PHE A 12 0.08 12.35 -1.75
CA PHE A 12 0.16 12.27 -3.20
C PHE A 12 -1.14 12.75 -3.87
N ALA A 13 -2.31 12.35 -3.36
CA ALA A 13 -3.60 12.80 -3.88
C ALA A 13 -3.73 14.33 -3.79
N ILE A 14 -3.37 14.94 -2.66
CA ILE A 14 -3.38 16.40 -2.49
C ILE A 14 -2.39 17.07 -3.44
N ALA A 15 -1.18 16.52 -3.59
CA ALA A 15 -0.17 17.06 -4.51
C ALA A 15 -0.61 17.00 -5.98
N GLU A 16 -1.39 15.98 -6.37
CA GLU A 16 -2.05 15.90 -7.68
C GLU A 16 -3.28 16.80 -7.83
N GLY A 17 -3.61 17.60 -6.82
CA GLY A 17 -4.74 18.54 -6.85
C GLY A 17 -6.11 17.88 -6.66
N LYS A 18 -6.16 16.61 -6.20
CA LYS A 18 -7.42 15.94 -5.86
C LYS A 18 -8.06 16.61 -4.66
N LYS A 19 -9.35 16.87 -4.73
CA LYS A 19 -10.12 17.59 -3.70
C LYS A 19 -11.17 16.71 -3.05
N THR A 20 -11.64 15.68 -3.76
CA THR A 20 -12.73 14.83 -3.29
C THR A 20 -12.37 13.34 -3.45
N ALA A 21 -12.76 12.55 -2.47
CA ALA A 21 -12.55 11.11 -2.50
C ALA A 21 -13.81 10.35 -2.03
N TYR A 22 -14.04 9.19 -2.65
CA TYR A 22 -14.97 8.18 -2.16
C TYR A 22 -14.17 7.06 -1.52
N LEU A 23 -14.62 6.56 -0.37
CA LEU A 23 -14.00 5.41 0.29
C LEU A 23 -14.82 4.15 0.02
N LEU A 24 -14.16 3.10 -0.48
CA LEU A 24 -14.70 1.75 -0.56
C LEU A 24 -13.93 0.85 0.40
N LEU A 25 -14.59 0.37 1.44
CA LEU A 25 -13.95 -0.36 2.55
C LEU A 25 -14.75 -1.62 2.90
N SER A 26 -14.12 -2.53 3.65
CA SER A 26 -14.80 -3.69 4.20
C SER A 26 -14.45 -3.85 5.69
N PRO A 27 -15.44 -4.08 6.56
CA PRO A 27 -15.18 -4.35 7.97
C PRO A 27 -14.61 -5.74 8.25
N ASP A 28 -14.51 -6.60 7.22
CA ASP A 28 -14.16 -8.02 7.39
C ASP A 28 -12.66 -8.24 7.66
N SER A 29 -11.81 -7.24 7.38
CA SER A 29 -10.41 -7.26 7.80
C SER A 29 -9.95 -5.88 8.28
N THR A 30 -8.94 -5.86 9.16
CA THR A 30 -8.35 -4.59 9.65
C THR A 30 -7.72 -3.77 8.51
N TYR A 31 -7.11 -4.42 7.54
CA TYR A 31 -6.53 -3.76 6.37
C TYR A 31 -7.58 -3.07 5.52
N THR A 32 -8.64 -3.79 5.12
CA THR A 32 -9.71 -3.25 4.27
C THR A 32 -10.57 -2.19 4.96
N ALA A 33 -10.65 -2.23 6.29
CA ALA A 33 -11.36 -1.25 7.10
C ALA A 33 -10.51 0.01 7.36
N ASN A 34 -9.27 -0.17 7.82
CA ASN A 34 -8.49 0.93 8.39
C ASN A 34 -7.68 1.71 7.35
N LEU A 35 -7.16 1.05 6.31
CA LEU A 35 -6.34 1.73 5.29
C LEU A 35 -7.08 2.93 4.64
N PRO A 36 -8.35 2.80 4.17
CA PRO A 36 -9.08 3.95 3.64
C PRO A 36 -9.35 5.04 4.69
N GLU A 37 -9.53 4.68 5.97
CA GLU A 37 -9.77 5.65 7.03
C GLU A 37 -8.47 6.38 7.44
N TYR A 38 -7.31 5.72 7.41
CA TYR A 38 -6.02 6.42 7.55
C TYR A 38 -5.80 7.44 6.43
N PHE A 39 -6.08 7.04 5.20
CA PHE A 39 -6.07 7.97 4.07
C PHE A 39 -7.01 9.15 4.33
N ALA A 40 -8.27 8.89 4.70
CA ALA A 40 -9.27 9.93 4.92
C ALA A 40 -8.84 10.93 5.99
N SER A 41 -8.31 10.42 7.12
CA SER A 41 -7.83 11.26 8.22
C SER A 41 -6.78 12.29 7.78
N VAL A 42 -5.82 11.86 6.95
CA VAL A 42 -4.76 12.74 6.45
C VAL A 42 -5.28 13.64 5.33
N PHE A 43 -6.07 13.08 4.41
CA PHE A 43 -6.63 13.80 3.27
C PHE A 43 -7.52 14.97 3.72
N GLU A 44 -8.41 14.73 4.71
CA GLU A 44 -9.29 15.77 5.27
C GLU A 44 -8.50 16.82 6.07
N LYS A 45 -7.49 16.40 6.86
CA LYS A 45 -6.58 17.32 7.57
C LYS A 45 -5.86 18.27 6.61
N LYS A 46 -5.59 17.83 5.37
CA LYS A 46 -4.92 18.62 4.32
C LYS A 46 -5.89 19.33 3.37
N GLY A 47 -7.19 19.37 3.69
CA GLY A 47 -8.22 20.14 2.98
C GLY A 47 -8.97 19.35 1.91
N GLY A 48 -8.76 18.06 1.79
CA GLY A 48 -9.60 17.18 0.97
C GLY A 48 -10.96 16.93 1.63
N LYS A 49 -11.88 16.36 0.86
CA LYS A 49 -13.26 16.05 1.30
C LYS A 49 -13.63 14.63 0.94
N ILE A 50 -14.17 13.89 1.90
CA ILE A 50 -14.77 12.59 1.64
C ILE A 50 -16.23 12.80 1.26
N VAL A 51 -16.58 12.53 -0.01
CA VAL A 51 -17.92 12.74 -0.57
C VAL A 51 -18.85 11.55 -0.42
N GLY A 52 -18.33 10.40 0.01
CA GLY A 52 -19.12 9.21 0.30
C GLY A 52 -18.27 8.06 0.82
N ARG A 53 -18.95 7.11 1.45
CA ARG A 53 -18.39 5.84 1.93
C ARG A 53 -19.30 4.70 1.53
N GLY A 54 -18.73 3.60 1.07
CA GLY A 54 -19.42 2.36 0.77
C GLY A 54 -18.71 1.18 1.38
N ASN A 55 -19.48 0.18 1.74
CA ASN A 55 -18.95 -1.08 2.27
C ASN A 55 -19.20 -2.20 1.29
N PHE A 56 -18.24 -3.12 1.22
CA PHE A 56 -18.39 -4.40 0.55
C PHE A 56 -18.13 -5.54 1.54
N THR A 57 -18.63 -6.72 1.24
CA THR A 57 -18.31 -7.95 1.96
C THR A 57 -17.20 -8.68 1.22
N MET A 58 -16.13 -9.06 1.92
CA MET A 58 -15.02 -9.77 1.29
C MET A 58 -15.48 -11.07 0.62
N GLY A 59 -15.00 -11.29 -0.61
CA GLY A 59 -15.38 -12.43 -1.44
C GLY A 59 -16.73 -12.26 -2.17
N GLN A 60 -17.37 -11.07 -2.12
CA GLN A 60 -18.60 -10.86 -2.89
C GLN A 60 -18.29 -10.81 -4.40
N PRO A 61 -19.10 -11.47 -5.24
CA PRO A 61 -18.86 -11.48 -6.69
C PRO A 61 -19.45 -10.27 -7.42
N ASP A 62 -20.35 -9.52 -6.79
CA ASP A 62 -21.14 -8.44 -7.41
C ASP A 62 -20.96 -7.12 -6.65
N PHE A 63 -20.51 -6.09 -7.36
CA PHE A 63 -20.29 -4.73 -6.86
C PHE A 63 -21.26 -3.71 -7.48
N SER A 64 -22.33 -4.17 -8.12
CA SER A 64 -23.29 -3.30 -8.81
C SER A 64 -23.96 -2.26 -7.88
N ALA A 65 -24.20 -2.63 -6.63
CA ALA A 65 -24.77 -1.73 -5.63
C ALA A 65 -23.80 -0.59 -5.27
N GLU A 66 -22.55 -0.92 -4.97
CA GLU A 66 -21.50 0.06 -4.63
C GLU A 66 -21.23 0.99 -5.81
N ILE A 67 -21.15 0.44 -7.03
CA ILE A 67 -20.96 1.21 -8.25
C ILE A 67 -22.15 2.14 -8.52
N THR A 68 -23.38 1.66 -8.31
CA THR A 68 -24.58 2.50 -8.42
C THR A 68 -24.56 3.64 -7.42
N ASN A 69 -24.13 3.39 -6.19
CA ASN A 69 -23.97 4.43 -5.16
C ASN A 69 -22.94 5.48 -5.59
N ILE A 70 -21.80 5.07 -6.13
CA ILE A 70 -20.77 5.99 -6.65
C ILE A 70 -21.34 6.85 -7.78
N LYS A 71 -22.03 6.26 -8.74
CA LYS A 71 -22.61 6.98 -9.89
C LYS A 71 -23.69 7.99 -9.48
N ASN A 72 -24.41 7.73 -8.40
CA ASN A 72 -25.51 8.56 -7.93
C ASN A 72 -25.07 9.61 -6.89
N LEU A 73 -23.79 9.74 -6.60
CA LEU A 73 -23.31 10.78 -5.70
C LEU A 73 -23.65 12.18 -6.24
N PRO A 74 -24.12 13.11 -5.39
CA PRO A 74 -24.37 14.48 -5.80
C PRO A 74 -23.12 15.21 -6.30
N GLU A 75 -21.96 14.83 -5.78
CA GLU A 75 -20.64 15.31 -6.18
C GLU A 75 -19.79 14.09 -6.54
N GLN A 76 -19.33 14.02 -7.78
CA GLN A 76 -18.48 12.93 -8.23
C GLN A 76 -17.09 13.03 -7.61
N PRO A 77 -16.50 11.93 -7.11
CA PRO A 77 -15.18 11.95 -6.50
C PRO A 77 -14.09 12.11 -7.55
N ASP A 78 -13.03 12.84 -7.22
CA ASP A 78 -11.80 12.89 -8.01
C ASP A 78 -11.05 11.55 -7.99
N ILE A 79 -11.19 10.79 -6.90
CA ILE A 79 -10.60 9.46 -6.71
C ILE A 79 -11.50 8.56 -5.88
N ILE A 80 -11.34 7.25 -6.07
CA ILE A 80 -11.89 6.20 -5.19
C ILE A 80 -10.72 5.61 -4.43
N MET A 81 -10.73 5.69 -3.10
CA MET A 81 -9.75 5.05 -2.24
C MET A 81 -10.28 3.73 -1.71
N THR A 82 -9.50 2.66 -1.81
CA THR A 82 -9.92 1.34 -1.34
C THR A 82 -8.77 0.54 -0.73
N GLY A 83 -9.12 -0.29 0.26
CA GLY A 83 -8.28 -1.37 0.77
C GLY A 83 -8.62 -2.73 0.15
N ALA A 84 -9.46 -2.79 -0.91
CA ALA A 84 -9.76 -4.04 -1.57
C ALA A 84 -8.51 -4.69 -2.17
N TYR A 85 -8.42 -6.02 -2.05
CA TYR A 85 -7.37 -6.85 -2.62
C TYR A 85 -7.98 -8.09 -3.30
N GLU A 86 -7.18 -9.03 -3.72
CA GLU A 86 -7.68 -10.25 -4.39
C GLU A 86 -8.52 -11.11 -3.44
N PRO A 87 -9.67 -11.66 -3.90
CA PRO A 87 -10.20 -11.55 -5.28
C PRO A 87 -11.11 -10.33 -5.53
N ASP A 88 -11.37 -9.49 -4.54
CA ASP A 88 -12.39 -8.44 -4.56
C ASP A 88 -12.01 -7.28 -5.49
N PHE A 89 -10.74 -6.82 -5.45
CA PHE A 89 -10.31 -5.70 -6.28
C PHE A 89 -10.45 -6.00 -7.79
N PRO A 90 -10.01 -7.15 -8.31
CA PRO A 90 -10.27 -7.53 -9.71
C PRO A 90 -11.74 -7.51 -10.09
N ALA A 91 -12.62 -8.05 -9.25
CA ALA A 91 -14.06 -8.07 -9.51
C ALA A 91 -14.63 -6.65 -9.51
N PHE A 92 -14.25 -5.83 -8.54
CA PHE A 92 -14.68 -4.43 -8.43
C PHE A 92 -14.25 -3.60 -9.64
N ILE A 93 -12.95 -3.61 -10.00
CA ILE A 93 -12.44 -2.73 -11.05
C ILE A 93 -13.01 -3.10 -12.43
N GLN A 94 -13.19 -4.39 -12.73
CA GLN A 94 -13.82 -4.84 -13.96
C GLN A 94 -15.25 -4.31 -14.08
N GLN A 95 -16.06 -4.46 -13.04
CA GLN A 95 -17.44 -4.00 -13.01
C GLN A 95 -17.53 -2.47 -13.03
N LEU A 96 -16.63 -1.78 -12.32
CA LEU A 96 -16.54 -0.32 -12.30
C LEU A 96 -16.33 0.23 -13.72
N ARG A 97 -15.34 -0.33 -14.43
CA ARG A 97 -15.01 0.09 -15.81
C ARG A 97 -16.11 -0.31 -16.80
N ALA A 98 -16.73 -1.49 -16.65
CA ALA A 98 -17.87 -1.91 -17.46
C ALA A 98 -19.09 -0.99 -17.29
N ALA A 99 -19.27 -0.41 -16.09
CA ALA A 99 -20.33 0.57 -15.81
C ALA A 99 -20.01 1.99 -16.33
N GLY A 100 -18.85 2.19 -16.99
CA GLY A 100 -18.42 3.46 -17.55
C GLY A 100 -17.83 4.44 -16.55
N VAL A 101 -17.52 4.00 -15.33
CA VAL A 101 -16.85 4.85 -14.32
C VAL A 101 -15.34 4.83 -14.57
N THR A 102 -14.78 5.99 -14.91
CA THR A 102 -13.35 6.17 -15.22
C THR A 102 -12.57 6.82 -14.09
N THR A 103 -13.23 7.16 -12.99
CA THR A 103 -12.58 7.75 -11.80
C THR A 103 -11.35 6.94 -11.41
N PRO A 104 -10.20 7.58 -11.19
CA PRO A 104 -8.99 6.90 -10.72
C PRO A 104 -9.22 6.18 -9.41
N VAL A 105 -8.63 4.99 -9.27
CA VAL A 105 -8.70 4.21 -8.03
C VAL A 105 -7.32 4.22 -7.37
N TYR A 106 -7.28 4.55 -6.10
CA TYR A 106 -6.08 4.55 -5.28
C TYR A 106 -6.18 3.45 -4.23
N GLY A 107 -5.09 2.77 -3.99
CA GLY A 107 -5.00 1.69 -3.02
C GLY A 107 -3.57 1.55 -2.48
N ALA A 108 -3.27 0.42 -1.85
CA ALA A 108 -1.95 0.21 -1.27
C ALA A 108 -1.25 -1.02 -1.87
N ASP A 109 -0.29 -1.58 -1.15
CA ASP A 109 0.64 -2.62 -1.62
C ASP A 109 -0.04 -3.90 -2.15
N ALA A 110 -1.24 -4.20 -1.69
CA ALA A 110 -2.01 -5.34 -2.19
C ALA A 110 -2.41 -5.23 -3.68
N LEU A 111 -2.26 -4.06 -4.30
CA LEU A 111 -2.53 -3.87 -5.74
C LEU A 111 -1.31 -4.13 -6.63
N GLY A 112 -0.13 -4.37 -6.05
CA GLY A 112 1.10 -4.65 -6.78
C GLY A 112 1.32 -6.14 -7.09
N THR A 113 0.30 -6.84 -7.63
CA THR A 113 0.33 -8.29 -7.87
C THR A 113 0.22 -8.64 -9.36
N PRO A 114 0.65 -9.84 -9.77
CA PRO A 114 0.49 -10.33 -11.14
C PRO A 114 -0.97 -10.37 -11.60
N THR A 115 -1.89 -10.72 -10.69
CA THR A 115 -3.33 -10.80 -10.99
C THR A 115 -3.89 -9.42 -11.32
N VAL A 116 -3.52 -8.38 -10.57
CA VAL A 116 -3.93 -7.00 -10.85
C VAL A 116 -3.31 -6.50 -12.15
N LYS A 117 -2.02 -6.76 -12.36
CA LYS A 117 -1.33 -6.42 -13.62
C LYS A 117 -1.98 -7.08 -14.84
N ALA A 118 -2.44 -8.34 -14.71
CA ALA A 118 -3.09 -9.08 -15.79
C ALA A 118 -4.42 -8.46 -16.27
N LEU A 119 -5.00 -7.52 -15.52
CA LEU A 119 -6.20 -6.78 -15.92
C LEU A 119 -5.93 -5.75 -17.03
N GLY A 120 -4.67 -5.47 -17.35
CA GLY A 120 -4.27 -4.62 -18.47
C GLY A 120 -4.85 -3.22 -18.36
N ALA A 121 -5.46 -2.73 -19.44
CA ALA A 121 -6.01 -1.37 -19.50
C ALA A 121 -7.12 -1.06 -18.46
N LEU A 122 -7.72 -2.05 -17.83
CA LEU A 122 -8.74 -1.81 -16.80
C LEU A 122 -8.17 -1.14 -15.54
N VAL A 123 -6.87 -1.32 -15.28
CA VAL A 123 -6.18 -0.72 -14.14
C VAL A 123 -5.40 0.55 -14.50
N ASP A 124 -5.47 1.05 -15.72
CA ASP A 124 -4.82 2.29 -16.09
C ASP A 124 -5.26 3.43 -15.17
N GLY A 125 -4.26 4.18 -14.65
CA GLY A 125 -4.47 5.25 -13.69
C GLY A 125 -4.66 4.80 -12.23
N VAL A 126 -4.66 3.49 -11.95
CA VAL A 126 -4.64 2.99 -10.57
C VAL A 126 -3.29 3.34 -9.94
N VAL A 127 -3.34 4.01 -8.78
CA VAL A 127 -2.16 4.35 -7.98
C VAL A 127 -2.11 3.43 -6.77
N TYR A 128 -0.92 2.95 -6.44
CA TYR A 128 -0.72 2.08 -5.29
C TYR A 128 0.66 2.26 -4.67
N THR A 129 0.84 1.78 -3.45
CA THR A 129 2.12 1.78 -2.77
C THR A 129 2.86 0.47 -2.98
N SER A 130 4.18 0.52 -2.80
CA SER A 130 5.05 -0.66 -2.85
C SER A 130 6.13 -0.53 -1.78
N ALA A 131 6.67 -1.65 -1.31
CA ALA A 131 7.77 -1.65 -0.34
C ALA A 131 9.10 -1.21 -0.96
N GLY A 132 9.24 -1.32 -2.30
CA GLY A 132 10.45 -0.94 -3.00
C GLY A 132 10.25 -0.91 -4.51
N HIS A 133 11.20 -0.27 -5.20
CA HIS A 133 11.35 -0.29 -6.65
C HIS A 133 12.80 -0.65 -6.97
N PRO A 134 13.07 -1.65 -7.83
CA PRO A 134 14.44 -2.07 -8.15
C PRO A 134 15.11 -1.06 -9.08
N GLU A 135 15.85 -0.12 -8.52
CA GLU A 135 16.70 0.78 -9.30
C GLU A 135 18.02 0.10 -9.68
N PRO A 136 18.63 0.48 -10.82
CA PRO A 136 19.93 -0.06 -11.21
C PRO A 136 21.01 0.11 -10.12
N GLY A 137 21.66 -0.99 -9.75
CA GLY A 137 22.69 -1.03 -8.70
C GLY A 137 22.15 -1.04 -7.27
N SER A 138 20.82 -1.09 -7.07
CA SER A 138 20.21 -1.14 -5.75
C SER A 138 20.34 -2.52 -5.08
N LYS A 139 20.23 -2.54 -3.74
CA LYS A 139 20.15 -3.82 -3.00
C LYS A 139 18.94 -4.65 -3.42
N LEU A 140 17.83 -4.00 -3.81
CA LEU A 140 16.63 -4.68 -4.26
C LEU A 140 16.82 -5.35 -5.63
N GLU A 141 17.55 -4.71 -6.56
CA GLU A 141 17.94 -5.35 -7.81
C GLU A 141 18.79 -6.59 -7.56
N ALA A 142 19.82 -6.46 -6.72
CA ALA A 142 20.68 -7.60 -6.34
C ALA A 142 19.89 -8.72 -5.64
N PHE A 143 18.91 -8.38 -4.80
CA PHE A 143 18.00 -9.36 -4.20
C PHE A 143 17.18 -10.08 -5.28
N ASN A 144 16.58 -9.34 -6.20
CA ASN A 144 15.75 -9.90 -7.28
C ASN A 144 16.55 -10.87 -8.16
N GLU A 145 17.80 -10.54 -8.49
CA GLU A 145 18.69 -11.42 -9.24
C GLU A 145 19.02 -12.71 -8.46
N ALA A 146 19.38 -12.57 -7.17
CA ALA A 146 19.68 -13.70 -6.31
C ALA A 146 18.46 -14.61 -6.10
N TYR A 147 17.27 -14.00 -5.89
CA TYR A 147 16.01 -14.70 -5.77
C TYR A 147 15.69 -15.48 -7.04
N THR A 148 15.76 -14.82 -8.20
CA THR A 148 15.51 -15.44 -9.51
C THR A 148 16.42 -16.63 -9.76
N LYS A 149 17.70 -16.48 -9.44
CA LYS A 149 18.67 -17.60 -9.56
C LYS A 149 18.33 -18.79 -8.67
N LYS A 150 17.79 -18.53 -7.48
CA LYS A 150 17.47 -19.58 -6.50
C LYS A 150 16.09 -20.20 -6.72
N ALA A 151 15.09 -19.40 -7.02
CA ALA A 151 13.69 -19.82 -7.17
C ALA A 151 13.36 -20.31 -8.59
N GLY A 152 14.12 -19.90 -9.61
CA GLY A 152 13.85 -20.19 -11.01
C GLY A 152 12.88 -19.25 -11.69
N HIS A 153 12.38 -18.26 -10.99
CA HIS A 153 11.50 -17.17 -11.49
C HIS A 153 11.77 -15.88 -10.74
N ALA A 154 11.45 -14.75 -11.34
CA ALA A 154 11.55 -13.45 -10.68
C ALA A 154 10.55 -13.33 -9.51
N PRO A 155 10.81 -12.45 -8.51
CA PRO A 155 9.80 -12.10 -7.52
C PRO A 155 8.52 -11.59 -8.20
N GLU A 156 7.37 -12.02 -7.72
CA GLU A 156 6.07 -11.65 -8.29
C GLU A 156 5.51 -10.36 -7.67
N SER A 157 6.00 -10.02 -6.47
CA SER A 157 5.60 -8.85 -5.70
C SER A 157 6.76 -8.37 -4.83
N THR A 158 6.52 -7.41 -3.93
CA THR A 158 7.48 -7.04 -2.89
C THR A 158 7.32 -7.86 -1.60
N TYR A 159 6.41 -8.81 -1.55
CA TYR A 159 6.25 -9.67 -0.36
C TYR A 159 7.43 -10.60 -0.16
N GLU A 160 8.08 -11.05 -1.24
CA GLU A 160 9.29 -11.88 -1.18
C GLU A 160 10.45 -11.15 -0.50
N VAL A 161 10.69 -9.89 -0.86
CA VAL A 161 11.73 -9.11 -0.20
C VAL A 161 11.35 -8.75 1.23
N ASN A 162 10.07 -8.49 1.51
CA ASN A 162 9.61 -8.25 2.89
C ASN A 162 9.88 -9.47 3.78
N GLY A 163 9.60 -10.68 3.28
CA GLY A 163 9.94 -11.92 3.99
C GLY A 163 11.43 -12.05 4.27
N TYR A 164 12.28 -11.70 3.32
CA TYR A 164 13.73 -11.71 3.49
C TYR A 164 14.19 -10.66 4.51
N GLU A 165 13.64 -9.43 4.47
CA GLU A 165 13.94 -8.37 5.42
C GLU A 165 13.56 -8.73 6.86
N ILE A 166 12.47 -9.47 7.06
CA ILE A 166 12.09 -10.00 8.38
C ILE A 166 13.23 -10.87 8.93
N GLY A 167 13.82 -11.73 8.10
CA GLY A 167 14.97 -12.53 8.47
C GLY A 167 16.18 -11.70 8.87
N LEU A 168 16.51 -10.66 8.10
CA LEU A 168 17.63 -9.75 8.40
C LEU A 168 17.40 -8.95 9.70
N ILE A 169 16.19 -8.45 9.92
CA ILE A 169 15.82 -7.72 11.15
C ILE A 169 15.92 -8.65 12.36
N LEU A 170 15.44 -9.89 12.24
CA LEU A 170 15.50 -10.88 13.32
C LEU A 170 16.95 -11.25 13.66
N ASP A 171 17.79 -11.49 12.66
CA ASP A 171 19.20 -11.79 12.85
C ASP A 171 19.93 -10.65 13.59
N ALA A 172 19.74 -9.42 13.14
CA ALA A 172 20.27 -8.22 13.78
C ALA A 172 19.78 -8.06 15.22
N ALA A 173 18.50 -8.34 15.47
CA ALA A 173 17.91 -8.21 16.80
C ALA A 173 18.42 -9.27 17.78
N VAL A 174 18.59 -10.52 17.33
CA VAL A 174 19.18 -11.60 18.14
C VAL A 174 20.64 -11.28 18.49
N ALA A 175 21.40 -10.78 17.50
CA ALA A 175 22.78 -10.38 17.72
C ALA A 175 22.88 -9.22 18.73
N ALA A 176 22.01 -8.22 18.62
CA ALA A 176 21.96 -7.07 19.55
C ALA A 176 21.48 -7.48 20.95
N ALA A 177 20.53 -8.40 21.07
CA ALA A 177 20.02 -8.90 22.33
C ALA A 177 21.04 -9.79 23.06
N GLY A 178 21.95 -10.43 22.33
CA GLY A 178 22.88 -11.43 22.85
C GLY A 178 22.19 -12.64 23.51
N SER A 179 20.93 -12.91 23.14
CA SER A 179 20.05 -13.89 23.78
C SER A 179 18.98 -14.36 22.80
N ASP A 180 18.46 -15.56 23.01
CA ASP A 180 17.30 -16.12 22.32
C ASP A 180 15.97 -15.88 23.07
N ASP A 181 16.01 -15.11 24.19
CA ASP A 181 14.79 -14.71 24.90
C ASP A 181 13.90 -13.82 24.03
N PRO A 182 12.63 -14.21 23.78
CA PRO A 182 11.73 -13.45 22.90
C PRO A 182 11.50 -12.01 23.35
N LYS A 183 11.54 -11.75 24.66
CA LYS A 183 11.37 -10.38 25.20
C LYS A 183 12.59 -9.52 24.88
N ALA A 184 13.81 -10.06 25.06
CA ALA A 184 15.04 -9.36 24.71
C ALA A 184 15.11 -9.06 23.21
N ILE A 185 14.73 -10.03 22.36
CA ILE A 185 14.67 -9.84 20.90
C ILE A 185 13.64 -8.74 20.53
N ARG A 186 12.44 -8.80 21.10
CA ARG A 186 11.40 -7.76 20.89
C ARG A 186 11.92 -6.38 21.26
N ASP A 187 12.59 -6.25 22.41
CA ASP A 187 13.13 -4.98 22.89
C ASP A 187 14.27 -4.49 21.99
N ALA A 188 15.08 -5.40 21.44
CA ALA A 188 16.10 -5.09 20.44
C ALA A 188 15.48 -4.57 19.14
N ILE A 189 14.42 -5.21 18.62
CA ILE A 189 13.68 -4.72 17.44
C ILE A 189 13.11 -3.32 17.71
N ALA A 190 12.48 -3.09 18.85
CA ALA A 190 11.91 -1.80 19.22
C ALA A 190 12.94 -0.66 19.29
N ASN A 191 14.22 -0.98 19.45
CA ASN A 191 15.32 -0.02 19.49
C ASN A 191 16.08 0.10 18.16
N LEU A 192 15.71 -0.64 17.12
CA LEU A 192 16.35 -0.53 15.80
C LEU A 192 16.15 0.88 15.23
N LYS A 193 17.26 1.48 14.84
CA LYS A 193 17.30 2.80 14.22
C LYS A 193 18.17 2.76 12.97
N ASP A 194 17.65 3.33 11.89
CA ASP A 194 18.33 3.44 10.60
C ASP A 194 18.90 2.09 10.10
N PHE A 195 18.20 1.01 10.37
CA PHE A 195 18.59 -0.33 9.93
C PHE A 195 18.61 -0.40 8.39
N GLU A 196 19.77 -0.74 7.83
CA GLU A 196 20.00 -0.82 6.38
C GLU A 196 19.39 -2.09 5.79
N ALA A 197 18.08 -2.07 5.53
CA ALA A 197 17.38 -3.17 4.87
C ALA A 197 17.63 -3.19 3.35
N VAL A 198 16.96 -4.09 2.62
CA VAL A 198 17.06 -4.21 1.16
C VAL A 198 16.32 -3.08 0.46
N THR A 199 15.14 -2.71 0.98
CA THR A 199 14.25 -1.70 0.39
C THR A 199 14.48 -0.29 0.96
N GLY A 200 15.52 -0.10 1.77
CA GLY A 200 15.91 1.17 2.38
C GLY A 200 16.06 1.08 3.89
N LYS A 201 16.19 2.24 4.53
CA LYS A 201 16.33 2.31 5.98
C LYS A 201 15.02 2.09 6.70
N ILE A 202 15.07 1.28 7.77
CA ILE A 202 13.93 0.99 8.63
C ILE A 202 14.26 1.43 10.05
N THR A 203 13.37 2.20 10.67
CA THR A 203 13.51 2.67 12.06
C THR A 203 12.27 2.28 12.87
N TYR A 204 12.46 1.49 13.92
CA TYR A 204 11.44 1.18 14.93
C TYR A 204 11.54 2.09 16.16
N ALA A 205 12.74 2.58 16.48
CA ALA A 205 12.98 3.40 17.65
C ALA A 205 12.10 4.66 17.66
N GLY A 206 11.28 4.80 18.71
CA GLY A 206 10.41 5.96 18.88
C GLY A 206 9.12 5.94 18.04
N THR A 207 8.75 4.81 17.45
CA THR A 207 7.63 4.71 16.50
C THR A 207 6.40 3.94 16.99
N ASP A 208 6.32 3.63 18.26
CA ASP A 208 5.22 2.81 18.82
C ASP A 208 4.88 1.56 17.97
N ARG A 209 5.92 0.79 17.60
CA ARG A 209 5.86 -0.48 16.83
C ARG A 209 5.59 -0.34 15.33
N MET A 210 5.32 0.85 14.82
CA MET A 210 5.10 1.08 13.39
C MET A 210 6.37 1.65 12.78
N PRO A 211 7.16 0.86 12.02
CA PRO A 211 8.45 1.32 11.52
C PRO A 211 8.28 2.44 10.50
N LEU A 212 9.08 3.49 10.65
CA LEU A 212 9.29 4.45 9.58
C LEU A 212 10.20 3.81 8.55
N ARG A 213 9.79 3.86 7.30
CA ARG A 213 10.52 3.32 6.14
C ARG A 213 10.12 4.07 4.88
N PRO A 214 10.91 3.96 3.81
CA PRO A 214 10.49 4.43 2.50
C PRO A 214 9.21 3.71 2.03
N VAL A 215 8.32 4.44 1.39
CA VAL A 215 7.15 3.94 0.68
C VAL A 215 7.28 4.38 -0.78
N VAL A 216 7.18 3.46 -1.69
CA VAL A 216 7.21 3.73 -3.13
C VAL A 216 5.80 3.93 -3.64
N LEU A 217 5.57 4.96 -4.42
CA LEU A 217 4.34 5.18 -5.17
C LEU A 217 4.50 4.67 -6.60
N MET A 218 3.52 3.90 -7.05
CA MET A 218 3.43 3.28 -8.36
C MET A 218 2.11 3.64 -9.03
N ARG A 219 2.09 3.68 -10.36
CA ARG A 219 0.87 3.85 -11.17
C ARG A 219 0.86 2.83 -12.29
N TYR A 220 -0.30 2.28 -12.60
CA TYR A 220 -0.47 1.49 -13.81
C TYR A 220 -0.69 2.42 -15.02
N GLU A 221 0.13 2.23 -16.05
CA GLU A 221 0.06 2.94 -17.33
C GLU A 221 0.25 1.95 -18.47
N GLY A 222 -0.74 1.83 -19.35
CA GLY A 222 -0.75 0.80 -20.41
C GLY A 222 -0.74 -0.63 -19.85
N GLY A 223 -1.34 -0.84 -18.69
CA GLY A 223 -1.34 -2.13 -17.98
C GLY A 223 -0.02 -2.49 -17.28
N GLU A 224 1.01 -1.63 -17.34
CA GLU A 224 2.29 -1.86 -16.72
C GLU A 224 2.51 -0.93 -15.50
N PRO A 225 3.09 -1.44 -14.40
CA PRO A 225 3.42 -0.61 -13.26
C PRO A 225 4.56 0.35 -13.59
N LYS A 226 4.37 1.62 -13.31
CA LYS A 226 5.36 2.69 -13.45
C LYS A 226 5.69 3.29 -12.10
N TYR A 227 6.97 3.50 -11.86
CA TYR A 227 7.47 4.20 -10.69
C TYR A 227 7.09 5.69 -10.76
N ILE A 228 6.62 6.23 -9.66
CA ILE A 228 6.35 7.67 -9.50
C ILE A 228 7.44 8.28 -8.64
N GLU A 229 7.50 7.91 -7.37
CA GLU A 229 8.45 8.45 -6.40
C GLU A 229 8.60 7.53 -5.18
N THR A 230 9.63 7.79 -4.39
CA THR A 230 9.85 7.17 -3.08
C THR A 230 9.74 8.25 -2.00
N VAL A 231 8.86 8.03 -1.02
CA VAL A 231 8.55 8.99 0.04
C VAL A 231 8.84 8.37 1.41
N ILE A 232 9.41 9.16 2.31
CA ILE A 232 9.45 8.87 3.75
C ILE A 232 8.59 9.95 4.40
N PRO A 233 7.35 9.63 4.83
CA PRO A 233 6.48 10.63 5.46
C PRO A 233 7.04 11.07 6.80
N ALA A 234 6.76 12.30 7.19
CA ALA A 234 7.10 12.80 8.52
C ALA A 234 6.31 12.03 9.60
N ALA A 235 6.97 11.63 10.67
CA ALA A 235 6.35 10.79 11.70
C ALA A 235 5.10 11.46 12.34
N GLU A 236 5.11 12.79 12.46
CA GLU A 236 4.00 13.59 12.98
C GLU A 236 2.76 13.64 12.08
N ASP A 237 2.93 13.32 10.80
CA ASP A 237 1.81 13.26 9.85
C ASP A 237 1.14 11.89 9.80
N VAL A 238 1.81 10.86 10.31
CA VAL A 238 1.30 9.48 10.30
C VAL A 238 0.34 9.29 11.47
N PRO A 239 -0.95 8.94 11.23
CA PRO A 239 -1.90 8.64 12.30
C PRO A 239 -1.43 7.48 13.17
N ALA A 240 -1.83 7.47 14.44
CA ALA A 240 -1.62 6.31 15.30
C ALA A 240 -2.30 5.06 14.71
N PRO A 241 -1.70 3.86 14.89
CA PRO A 241 -2.23 2.60 14.36
C PRO A 241 -3.52 2.16 15.06
#